data_cd2236ad409dfc2b0399a709ecd2162a
#
_entry.id   cd2236ad409dfc2b0399a709ecd2162a
#
_cell.length_a   1.000
_cell.length_b   1.000
_cell.length_c   1.000
_cell.angle_alpha   90.00
_cell.angle_beta   90.00
_cell.angle_gamma   90.00
#
_symmetry.space_group_name_H-M   'P 1'
#
loop_
_entity.id
_entity.type
_entity.pdbx_description
1 polymer ?
#
loop_
_entity_poly.entity_id
_entity_poly.type
_entity_poly.pdbx_seq_one_letter_code
_entity_poly.pdbx_strand_id
1 'polypeptide(L)'
;ISSIISVASFIAILVAISPFAPLIMILLAVPSAVINYIYRKKNFLYMRRRSRNRREMNYYNEVLVNKDLAKEIRIFNLSDTFIDRYRQVFKQYFAGLKSLIVHESFWLVLSAVISCAANCLCYAIIARGVFDGSYRIGDYSLYTGALSSIATCVASFITTSASIYEGTLFIDNLVSFMKEKQTVVPTKEPPEPVAHGAPHTIEFKNVSFAYPGTERYVIKNVNLKFRPGETVVLVGLNGAGKTTLIKLLTRLYDPTEGVILLDGKDIREYDTHELYNIFGIIFQDFGKYAVSVSENISFGNIDAEPDPARIRESARQSSADEYIRALPRDYDTPLMRIFEQDGIELSGGQWQKLAIARAFYRESDILILDEPTASLDPMAEQDIFNTFDRLREGKTTIFVSHRLSSAVIASKIVVLKGGEVIEEGDHRELMALHGEYYKLFTTQAQRYIDNTETPPAPDGEKRRRGRRRLDADDFPADADAPDMI
;
A
#
# COMPACT_ATOMS: atom_id res chain seq x y z
N ILE A 1 -11.65 -39.47 -0.53
CA ILE A 1 -12.62 -40.53 -0.28
C ILE A 1 -12.47 -41.60 -1.35
N SER A 2 -12.51 -41.29 -2.66
CA SER A 2 -12.37 -42.27 -3.76
C SER A 2 -11.11 -43.12 -3.62
N SER A 3 -9.96 -42.53 -3.34
CA SER A 3 -8.70 -43.26 -3.16
C SER A 3 -8.75 -44.26 -2.00
N ILE A 4 -9.43 -43.97 -0.90
CA ILE A 4 -9.58 -44.89 0.25
C ILE A 4 -10.45 -46.08 -0.14
N ILE A 5 -11.58 -45.86 -0.83
CA ILE A 5 -12.47 -46.90 -1.31
C ILE A 5 -11.74 -47.83 -2.30
N SER A 6 -11.00 -47.22 -3.26
CA SER A 6 -10.21 -47.96 -4.23
C SER A 6 -9.12 -48.82 -3.58
N VAL A 7 -8.38 -48.27 -2.61
CA VAL A 7 -7.36 -49.01 -1.86
C VAL A 7 -7.99 -50.18 -1.13
N ALA A 8 -9.14 -50.00 -0.44
CA ALA A 8 -9.83 -51.10 0.27
C ALA A 8 -10.27 -52.22 -0.69
N SER A 9 -10.82 -51.85 -1.86
CA SER A 9 -11.24 -52.83 -2.88
C SER A 9 -10.05 -53.62 -3.45
N PHE A 10 -8.96 -52.96 -3.79
CA PHE A 10 -7.77 -53.65 -4.32
C PHE A 10 -7.03 -54.47 -3.26
N ILE A 11 -7.05 -54.04 -1.98
CA ILE A 11 -6.53 -54.85 -0.86
C ILE A 11 -7.31 -56.17 -0.78
N ALA A 12 -8.65 -56.13 -0.89
CA ALA A 12 -9.47 -57.35 -0.85
C ALA A 12 -9.09 -58.36 -1.97
N ILE A 13 -8.77 -57.84 -3.17
CA ILE A 13 -8.33 -58.67 -4.30
C ILE A 13 -6.94 -59.28 -4.03
N LEU A 14 -5.98 -58.50 -3.49
CA LEU A 14 -4.63 -59.01 -3.25
C LEU A 14 -4.51 -59.94 -2.06
N VAL A 15 -5.34 -59.82 -1.04
CA VAL A 15 -5.39 -60.74 0.12
C VAL A 15 -5.74 -62.16 -0.33
N ALA A 16 -6.49 -62.31 -1.43
CA ALA A 16 -6.79 -63.62 -2.01
C ALA A 16 -5.53 -64.36 -2.54
N ILE A 17 -4.43 -63.62 -2.86
CA ILE A 17 -3.16 -64.22 -3.32
C ILE A 17 -2.24 -64.48 -2.13
N SER A 18 -1.99 -63.40 -1.39
CA SER A 18 -1.11 -63.40 -0.23
C SER A 18 -1.50 -62.24 0.70
N PRO A 19 -1.72 -62.52 1.99
CA PRO A 19 -2.05 -61.49 2.97
C PRO A 19 -0.89 -60.48 3.18
N PHE A 20 0.34 -60.84 2.78
CA PHE A 20 1.51 -60.00 2.94
C PHE A 20 1.70 -58.99 1.81
N ALA A 21 1.17 -59.23 0.59
CA ALA A 21 1.38 -58.37 -0.57
C ALA A 21 0.87 -56.95 -0.35
N PRO A 22 -0.36 -56.67 0.12
CA PRO A 22 -0.84 -55.33 0.42
C PRO A 22 -0.02 -54.63 1.51
N LEU A 23 0.40 -55.39 2.54
CA LEU A 23 1.18 -54.84 3.65
C LEU A 23 2.55 -54.35 3.17
N ILE A 24 3.24 -55.10 2.30
CA ILE A 24 4.52 -54.72 1.71
C ILE A 24 4.35 -53.44 0.88
N MET A 25 3.29 -53.33 0.07
CA MET A 25 3.02 -52.12 -0.75
C MET A 25 2.78 -50.90 0.07
N ILE A 26 1.98 -51.00 1.13
CA ILE A 26 1.75 -49.88 2.05
C ILE A 26 3.06 -49.49 2.74
N LEU A 27 3.83 -50.44 3.23
CA LEU A 27 5.12 -50.22 3.89
C LEU A 27 6.11 -49.49 2.98
N LEU A 28 6.16 -49.83 1.69
CA LEU A 28 7.02 -49.19 0.68
C LEU A 28 6.57 -47.77 0.36
N ALA A 29 5.31 -47.42 0.57
CA ALA A 29 4.82 -46.06 0.35
C ALA A 29 5.14 -45.08 1.51
N VAL A 30 5.37 -45.60 2.72
CA VAL A 30 5.65 -44.80 3.92
C VAL A 30 6.88 -43.89 3.75
N PRO A 31 8.03 -44.36 3.24
CA PRO A 31 9.21 -43.50 3.07
C PRO A 31 8.92 -42.27 2.19
N SER A 32 8.24 -42.45 1.06
CA SER A 32 7.89 -41.30 0.17
C SER A 32 6.93 -40.34 0.84
N ALA A 33 6.00 -40.82 1.65
CA ALA A 33 5.09 -39.99 2.45
C ALA A 33 5.85 -39.10 3.45
N VAL A 34 6.76 -39.73 4.20
CA VAL A 34 7.59 -39.02 5.19
C VAL A 34 8.48 -38.00 4.54
N ILE A 35 9.13 -38.34 3.41
CA ILE A 35 9.96 -37.43 2.64
C ILE A 35 9.13 -36.21 2.20
N ASN A 36 8.00 -36.44 1.54
CA ASN A 36 7.11 -35.36 1.09
C ASN A 36 6.69 -34.45 2.24
N TYR A 37 6.25 -34.98 3.36
CA TYR A 37 5.83 -34.22 4.53
C TYR A 37 6.98 -33.36 5.09
N ILE A 38 8.17 -33.95 5.28
CA ILE A 38 9.32 -33.25 5.84
C ILE A 38 9.77 -32.10 4.91
N TYR A 39 9.89 -32.37 3.60
CA TYR A 39 10.39 -31.37 2.67
C TYR A 39 9.37 -30.29 2.37
N ARG A 40 8.07 -30.57 2.30
CA ARG A 40 7.03 -29.53 2.21
C ARG A 40 7.06 -28.60 3.41
N LYS A 41 7.18 -29.15 4.62
CA LYS A 41 7.35 -28.33 5.84
C LYS A 41 8.64 -27.50 5.80
N LYS A 42 9.78 -28.10 5.40
CA LYS A 42 11.05 -27.37 5.25
C LYS A 42 10.95 -26.25 4.21
N ASN A 43 10.31 -26.51 3.07
CA ASN A 43 10.13 -25.53 2.00
C ASN A 43 9.26 -24.34 2.47
N PHE A 44 8.13 -24.62 3.14
CA PHE A 44 7.29 -23.58 3.72
C PHE A 44 8.07 -22.71 4.72
N LEU A 45 8.79 -23.33 5.66
CA LEU A 45 9.61 -22.61 6.64
C LEU A 45 10.75 -21.81 5.98
N TYR A 46 11.34 -22.35 4.91
CA TYR A 46 12.34 -21.65 4.13
C TYR A 46 11.76 -20.39 3.48
N MET A 47 10.62 -20.49 2.79
CA MET A 47 9.94 -19.35 2.19
C MET A 47 9.57 -18.28 3.23
N ARG A 48 9.11 -18.69 4.41
CA ARG A 48 8.78 -17.78 5.51
C ARG A 48 10.02 -17.08 6.08
N ARG A 49 11.09 -17.82 6.36
CA ARG A 49 12.35 -17.25 6.88
C ARG A 49 13.05 -16.31 5.88
N ARG A 50 12.91 -16.58 4.59
CA ARG A 50 13.49 -15.78 3.50
C ARG A 50 12.52 -14.76 2.91
N SER A 51 11.45 -14.43 3.62
CA SER A 51 10.48 -13.41 3.20
C SER A 51 11.12 -12.04 2.94
N ARG A 52 12.16 -11.69 3.72
CA ARG A 52 12.96 -10.45 3.49
C ARG A 52 13.62 -10.46 2.11
N ASN A 53 14.33 -11.53 1.75
CA ASN A 53 14.98 -11.62 0.43
C ASN A 53 13.95 -11.51 -0.71
N ARG A 54 12.76 -12.11 -0.57
CA ARG A 54 11.68 -11.98 -1.56
C ARG A 54 11.18 -10.55 -1.68
N ARG A 55 10.99 -9.85 -0.55
CA ARG A 55 10.60 -8.42 -0.58
C ARG A 55 11.68 -7.56 -1.22
N GLU A 56 12.96 -7.80 -0.93
CA GLU A 56 14.07 -7.10 -1.57
C GLU A 56 14.10 -7.33 -3.09
N MET A 57 13.92 -8.57 -3.56
CA MET A 57 13.81 -8.87 -4.99
C MET A 57 12.62 -8.16 -5.64
N ASN A 58 11.45 -8.20 -5.01
CA ASN A 58 10.25 -7.52 -5.53
C ASN A 58 10.47 -6.00 -5.59
N TYR A 59 11.09 -5.42 -4.56
CA TYR A 59 11.43 -3.99 -4.54
C TYR A 59 12.37 -3.61 -5.68
N TYR A 60 13.47 -4.34 -5.90
CA TYR A 60 14.37 -4.05 -7.00
C TYR A 60 13.70 -4.22 -8.38
N ASN A 61 12.83 -5.21 -8.52
CA ASN A 61 12.05 -5.39 -9.73
C ASN A 61 11.08 -4.21 -9.95
N GLU A 62 10.36 -3.81 -8.92
CA GLU A 62 9.44 -2.67 -8.96
C GLU A 62 10.16 -1.37 -9.33
N VAL A 63 11.30 -1.08 -8.69
CA VAL A 63 12.14 0.08 -8.99
C VAL A 63 12.57 0.12 -10.47
N LEU A 64 12.94 -1.04 -11.04
CA LEU A 64 13.41 -1.13 -12.43
C LEU A 64 12.29 -1.02 -13.47
N VAL A 65 11.05 -1.40 -13.11
CA VAL A 65 9.90 -1.44 -14.02
C VAL A 65 9.00 -0.21 -13.88
N ASN A 66 9.05 0.48 -12.72
CA ASN A 66 8.19 1.63 -12.45
C ASN A 66 8.55 2.82 -13.35
N LYS A 67 7.57 3.30 -14.14
CA LYS A 67 7.75 4.44 -15.05
C LYS A 67 8.10 5.75 -14.34
N ASP A 68 7.61 5.96 -13.12
CA ASP A 68 7.83 7.19 -12.37
C ASP A 68 9.30 7.33 -11.93
N LEU A 69 9.97 6.18 -11.68
CA LEU A 69 11.38 6.11 -11.32
C LEU A 69 12.32 6.03 -12.54
N ALA A 70 11.79 5.72 -13.73
CA ALA A 70 12.60 5.48 -14.93
C ALA A 70 13.51 6.66 -15.30
N LYS A 71 13.08 7.91 -15.08
CA LYS A 71 13.86 9.12 -15.32
C LYS A 71 15.11 9.20 -14.43
N GLU A 72 14.97 8.90 -13.15
CA GLU A 72 16.09 8.92 -12.19
C GLU A 72 17.03 7.75 -12.42
N ILE A 73 16.51 6.56 -12.68
CA ILE A 73 17.27 5.36 -13.03
C ILE A 73 18.19 5.63 -14.23
N ARG A 74 17.68 6.33 -15.25
CA ARG A 74 18.43 6.67 -16.45
C ARG A 74 19.47 7.77 -16.21
N ILE A 75 19.08 8.87 -15.57
CA ILE A 75 19.98 10.00 -15.34
C ILE A 75 21.15 9.63 -14.43
N PHE A 76 20.90 8.83 -13.39
CA PHE A 76 21.92 8.41 -12.44
C PHE A 76 22.58 7.08 -12.80
N ASN A 77 22.27 6.48 -13.95
CA ASN A 77 22.81 5.18 -14.40
C ASN A 77 22.66 4.06 -13.36
N LEU A 78 21.52 3.99 -12.68
CA LEU A 78 21.29 3.06 -11.58
C LEU A 78 20.92 1.64 -12.02
N SER A 79 20.65 1.40 -13.31
CA SER A 79 20.17 0.12 -13.83
C SER A 79 21.07 -1.04 -13.43
N ASP A 80 22.37 -0.95 -13.72
CA ASP A 80 23.32 -2.04 -13.43
C ASP A 80 23.45 -2.27 -11.92
N THR A 81 23.46 -1.20 -11.13
CA THR A 81 23.52 -1.27 -9.67
C THR A 81 22.34 -2.05 -9.09
N PHE A 82 21.10 -1.76 -9.53
CA PHE A 82 19.92 -2.48 -9.04
C PHE A 82 19.83 -3.91 -9.58
N ILE A 83 20.23 -4.15 -10.83
CA ILE A 83 20.31 -5.49 -11.41
C ILE A 83 21.32 -6.35 -10.63
N ASP A 84 22.49 -5.82 -10.28
CA ASP A 84 23.49 -6.57 -9.53
C ASP A 84 23.05 -6.84 -8.09
N ARG A 85 22.40 -5.90 -7.42
CA ARG A 85 21.78 -6.14 -6.11
C ARG A 85 20.70 -7.23 -6.19
N TYR A 86 19.82 -7.15 -7.18
CA TYR A 86 18.82 -8.21 -7.43
C TYR A 86 19.50 -9.58 -7.61
N ARG A 87 20.55 -9.66 -8.45
CA ARG A 87 21.31 -10.90 -8.72
C ARG A 87 21.96 -11.47 -7.46
N GLN A 88 22.51 -10.62 -6.60
CA GLN A 88 23.11 -11.04 -5.32
C GLN A 88 22.07 -11.66 -4.38
N VAL A 89 20.93 -10.98 -4.18
CA VAL A 89 19.85 -11.48 -3.34
C VAL A 89 19.26 -12.76 -3.93
N PHE A 90 19.05 -12.79 -5.25
CA PHE A 90 18.56 -13.97 -5.97
C PHE A 90 19.49 -15.17 -5.81
N LYS A 91 20.80 -14.98 -5.98
CA LYS A 91 21.79 -16.07 -5.78
C LYS A 91 21.71 -16.67 -4.38
N GLN A 92 21.61 -15.82 -3.34
CA GLN A 92 21.49 -16.29 -1.95
C GLN A 92 20.18 -17.03 -1.71
N TYR A 93 19.07 -16.51 -2.23
CA TYR A 93 17.76 -17.14 -2.12
C TYR A 93 17.73 -18.47 -2.89
N PHE A 94 18.19 -18.46 -4.14
CA PHE A 94 18.19 -19.62 -5.02
C PHE A 94 19.10 -20.75 -4.53
N ALA A 95 20.28 -20.44 -4.00
CA ALA A 95 21.23 -21.45 -3.50
C ALA A 95 20.60 -22.33 -2.40
N GLY A 96 19.90 -21.73 -1.45
CA GLY A 96 19.22 -22.49 -0.41
C GLY A 96 18.01 -23.28 -0.91
N LEU A 97 17.22 -22.70 -1.82
CA LEU A 97 16.09 -23.38 -2.45
C LEU A 97 16.57 -24.57 -3.31
N LYS A 98 17.60 -24.36 -4.13
CA LYS A 98 18.25 -25.43 -4.93
C LYS A 98 18.70 -26.59 -4.05
N SER A 99 19.38 -26.28 -2.94
CA SER A 99 19.84 -27.32 -2.00
C SER A 99 18.66 -28.15 -1.45
N LEU A 100 17.56 -27.49 -1.06
CA LEU A 100 16.37 -28.19 -0.58
C LEU A 100 15.77 -29.10 -1.65
N ILE A 101 15.59 -28.59 -2.87
CA ILE A 101 15.00 -29.34 -3.99
C ILE A 101 15.91 -30.53 -4.38
N VAL A 102 17.21 -30.33 -4.47
CA VAL A 102 18.14 -31.42 -4.83
C VAL A 102 18.11 -32.54 -3.78
N HIS A 103 18.14 -32.20 -2.50
CA HIS A 103 18.06 -33.25 -1.45
C HIS A 103 16.70 -33.94 -1.44
N GLU A 104 15.60 -33.21 -1.62
CA GLU A 104 14.25 -33.79 -1.73
C GLU A 104 14.19 -34.78 -2.91
N SER A 105 14.64 -34.32 -4.10
CA SER A 105 14.64 -35.13 -5.32
C SER A 105 15.50 -36.40 -5.18
N PHE A 106 16.66 -36.29 -4.54
CA PHE A 106 17.53 -37.44 -4.29
C PHE A 106 16.81 -38.52 -3.48
N TRP A 107 16.18 -38.13 -2.36
CA TRP A 107 15.48 -39.09 -1.52
C TRP A 107 14.21 -39.66 -2.18
N LEU A 108 13.50 -38.82 -2.97
CA LEU A 108 12.34 -39.32 -3.73
C LEU A 108 12.74 -40.30 -4.82
N VAL A 109 13.81 -40.04 -5.56
CA VAL A 109 14.33 -40.96 -6.60
C VAL A 109 14.79 -42.26 -5.96
N LEU A 110 15.53 -42.20 -4.85
CA LEU A 110 15.95 -43.41 -4.12
C LEU A 110 14.74 -44.25 -3.66
N SER A 111 13.74 -43.63 -3.08
CA SER A 111 12.49 -44.27 -2.68
C SER A 111 11.75 -44.89 -3.87
N ALA A 112 11.70 -44.19 -5.01
CA ALA A 112 11.07 -44.67 -6.23
C ALA A 112 11.80 -45.89 -6.82
N VAL A 113 13.14 -45.92 -6.81
CA VAL A 113 13.92 -47.08 -7.26
C VAL A 113 13.66 -48.31 -6.39
N ILE A 114 13.63 -48.13 -5.06
CA ILE A 114 13.33 -49.23 -4.14
C ILE A 114 11.90 -49.74 -4.39
N SER A 115 10.91 -48.87 -4.55
CA SER A 115 9.54 -49.27 -4.83
C SER A 115 9.41 -49.96 -6.20
N CYS A 116 10.12 -49.51 -7.20
CA CYS A 116 10.16 -50.16 -8.53
C CYS A 116 10.76 -51.57 -8.47
N ALA A 117 11.88 -51.75 -7.77
CA ALA A 117 12.50 -53.07 -7.58
C ALA A 117 11.57 -54.03 -6.87
N ALA A 118 10.88 -53.56 -5.82
CA ALA A 118 9.90 -54.39 -5.10
C ALA A 118 8.68 -54.75 -5.98
N ASN A 119 8.17 -53.82 -6.80
CA ASN A 119 7.11 -54.13 -7.76
C ASN A 119 7.55 -55.16 -8.79
N CYS A 120 8.76 -55.05 -9.35
CA CYS A 120 9.32 -56.02 -10.29
C CYS A 120 9.41 -57.41 -9.64
N LEU A 121 9.84 -57.49 -8.37
CA LEU A 121 9.92 -58.74 -7.64
C LEU A 121 8.51 -59.34 -7.46
N CYS A 122 7.51 -58.58 -7.09
CA CYS A 122 6.13 -59.01 -7.00
C CYS A 122 5.61 -59.55 -8.32
N TYR A 123 5.86 -58.85 -9.42
CA TYR A 123 5.49 -59.30 -10.77
C TYR A 123 6.16 -60.61 -11.15
N ALA A 124 7.44 -60.81 -10.82
CA ALA A 124 8.16 -62.03 -11.07
C ALA A 124 7.58 -63.23 -10.27
N ILE A 125 7.21 -62.97 -9.00
CA ILE A 125 6.57 -64.02 -8.14
C ILE A 125 5.21 -64.44 -8.73
N ILE A 126 4.36 -63.47 -9.15
CA ILE A 126 3.07 -63.75 -9.76
C ILE A 126 3.26 -64.51 -11.08
N ALA A 127 4.20 -64.08 -11.94
CA ALA A 127 4.52 -64.75 -13.20
C ALA A 127 4.95 -66.20 -12.99
N ARG A 128 5.81 -66.48 -12.00
CA ARG A 128 6.22 -67.81 -11.63
C ARG A 128 5.03 -68.69 -11.23
N GLY A 129 4.09 -68.17 -10.46
CA GLY A 129 2.85 -68.93 -10.08
C GLY A 129 1.99 -69.29 -11.29
N VAL A 130 2.02 -68.49 -12.39
CA VAL A 130 1.35 -68.84 -13.64
C VAL A 130 2.13 -69.98 -14.36
N PHE A 131 3.47 -69.92 -14.40
CA PHE A 131 4.28 -71.00 -14.99
C PHE A 131 4.12 -72.32 -14.23
N ASP A 132 4.02 -72.29 -12.91
CA ASP A 132 3.85 -73.44 -12.06
C ASP A 132 2.39 -74.01 -12.08
N GLY A 133 1.48 -73.34 -12.87
CA GLY A 133 0.09 -73.76 -13.01
C GLY A 133 -0.83 -73.46 -11.82
N SER A 134 -0.31 -72.71 -10.81
CA SER A 134 -1.06 -72.26 -9.64
C SER A 134 -2.04 -71.16 -9.93
N TYR A 135 -1.78 -70.34 -10.96
CA TYR A 135 -2.63 -69.23 -11.41
C TYR A 135 -2.93 -69.33 -12.90
N ARG A 136 -4.08 -68.79 -13.33
CA ARG A 136 -4.42 -68.64 -14.75
C ARG A 136 -3.81 -67.35 -15.33
N ILE A 137 -3.70 -67.25 -16.66
CA ILE A 137 -3.21 -66.06 -17.35
C ILE A 137 -4.06 -64.81 -17.02
N GLY A 138 -5.39 -65.00 -16.84
CA GLY A 138 -6.28 -63.92 -16.41
C GLY A 138 -5.97 -63.40 -15.00
N ASP A 139 -5.57 -64.32 -14.10
CA ASP A 139 -5.21 -63.93 -12.73
C ASP A 139 -3.92 -63.07 -12.70
N TYR A 140 -2.98 -63.34 -13.60
CA TYR A 140 -1.78 -62.48 -13.76
C TYR A 140 -2.16 -61.04 -14.08
N SER A 141 -3.06 -60.82 -15.06
CA SER A 141 -3.51 -59.47 -15.43
C SER A 141 -4.27 -58.79 -14.28
N LEU A 142 -5.14 -59.54 -13.58
CA LEU A 142 -5.91 -59.02 -12.45
C LEU A 142 -4.98 -58.58 -11.31
N TYR A 143 -4.01 -59.42 -10.94
CA TYR A 143 -3.13 -59.15 -9.80
C TYR A 143 -2.11 -58.09 -10.06
N THR A 144 -1.51 -58.07 -11.26
CA THR A 144 -0.58 -56.98 -11.65
C THR A 144 -1.31 -55.63 -11.79
N GLY A 145 -2.54 -55.63 -12.30
CA GLY A 145 -3.41 -54.45 -12.35
C GLY A 145 -3.80 -53.96 -10.95
N ALA A 146 -4.15 -54.86 -10.03
CA ALA A 146 -4.47 -54.48 -8.64
C ALA A 146 -3.24 -53.89 -7.92
N LEU A 147 -2.05 -54.51 -8.11
CA LEU A 147 -0.80 -54.03 -7.52
C LEU A 147 -0.44 -52.61 -7.99
N SER A 148 -0.51 -52.37 -9.31
CA SER A 148 -0.29 -51.04 -9.88
C SER A 148 -1.31 -50.01 -9.40
N SER A 149 -2.57 -50.40 -9.29
CA SER A 149 -3.65 -49.54 -8.83
C SER A 149 -3.49 -49.13 -7.36
N ILE A 150 -3.08 -50.05 -6.48
CA ILE A 150 -2.77 -49.73 -5.07
C ILE A 150 -1.61 -48.78 -5.00
N ALA A 151 -0.51 -49.02 -5.73
CA ALA A 151 0.65 -48.11 -5.74
C ALA A 151 0.25 -46.69 -6.15
N THR A 152 -0.56 -46.55 -7.21
CA THR A 152 -1.06 -45.25 -7.68
C THR A 152 -2.02 -44.60 -6.68
N CYS A 153 -2.95 -45.34 -6.10
CA CYS A 153 -3.90 -44.79 -5.12
C CYS A 153 -3.19 -44.31 -3.85
N VAL A 154 -2.22 -45.08 -3.34
CA VAL A 154 -1.44 -44.71 -2.15
C VAL A 154 -0.57 -43.48 -2.45
N ALA A 155 0.09 -43.44 -3.59
CA ALA A 155 0.86 -42.24 -4.01
C ALA A 155 -0.03 -41.01 -4.13
N SER A 156 -1.21 -41.12 -4.76
CA SER A 156 -2.22 -40.07 -4.86
C SER A 156 -2.71 -39.59 -3.50
N PHE A 157 -3.01 -40.50 -2.60
CA PHE A 157 -3.43 -40.20 -1.22
C PHE A 157 -2.35 -39.40 -0.48
N ILE A 158 -1.09 -39.81 -0.57
CA ILE A 158 0.05 -39.15 0.07
C ILE A 158 0.22 -37.74 -0.48
N THR A 159 0.24 -37.59 -1.81
CA THR A 159 0.43 -36.28 -2.43
C THR A 159 -0.72 -35.30 -2.14
N THR A 160 -1.95 -35.81 -2.16
CA THR A 160 -3.15 -35.03 -1.81
C THR A 160 -3.12 -34.59 -0.34
N SER A 161 -2.80 -35.52 0.57
CA SER A 161 -2.68 -35.21 2.00
C SER A 161 -1.59 -34.18 2.28
N ALA A 162 -0.45 -34.29 1.60
CA ALA A 162 0.63 -33.31 1.71
C ALA A 162 0.21 -31.93 1.18
N SER A 163 -0.57 -31.88 0.09
CA SER A 163 -1.10 -30.63 -0.46
C SER A 163 -2.15 -29.99 0.45
N ILE A 164 -3.01 -30.80 1.08
CA ILE A 164 -3.97 -30.31 2.09
C ILE A 164 -3.22 -29.72 3.28
N TYR A 165 -2.19 -30.42 3.77
CA TYR A 165 -1.36 -29.92 4.88
C TYR A 165 -0.68 -28.58 4.54
N GLU A 166 -0.12 -28.46 3.34
CA GLU A 166 0.45 -27.20 2.87
C GLU A 166 -0.62 -26.09 2.82
N GLY A 167 -1.82 -26.41 2.29
CA GLY A 167 -2.95 -25.48 2.27
C GLY A 167 -3.34 -25.00 3.66
N THR A 168 -3.34 -25.86 4.68
CA THR A 168 -3.68 -25.46 6.07
C THR A 168 -2.68 -24.45 6.63
N LEU A 169 -1.39 -24.54 6.25
CA LEU A 169 -0.38 -23.57 6.68
C LEU A 169 -0.61 -22.17 6.08
N PHE A 170 -1.16 -22.08 4.86
CA PHE A 170 -1.56 -20.79 4.26
C PHE A 170 -2.86 -20.26 4.86
N ILE A 171 -3.83 -21.14 5.14
CA ILE A 171 -5.08 -20.77 5.81
C ILE A 171 -4.80 -20.21 7.21
N ASP A 172 -3.83 -20.74 7.94
CA ASP A 172 -3.45 -20.23 9.26
C ASP A 172 -3.03 -18.75 9.22
N ASN A 173 -2.31 -18.34 8.17
CA ASN A 173 -1.98 -16.93 7.97
C ASN A 173 -3.24 -16.06 7.74
N LEU A 174 -4.20 -16.54 6.95
CA LEU A 174 -5.48 -15.86 6.72
C LEU A 174 -6.29 -15.77 8.02
N VAL A 175 -6.38 -16.87 8.77
CA VAL A 175 -7.08 -16.90 10.06
C VAL A 175 -6.41 -15.95 11.06
N SER A 176 -5.07 -15.88 11.08
CA SER A 176 -4.34 -14.94 11.93
C SER A 176 -4.65 -13.50 11.56
N PHE A 177 -4.69 -13.18 10.26
CA PHE A 177 -5.08 -11.86 9.76
C PHE A 177 -6.54 -11.52 10.15
N MET A 178 -7.47 -12.45 9.99
CA MET A 178 -8.89 -12.24 10.35
C MET A 178 -9.12 -12.12 11.86
N LYS A 179 -8.17 -12.56 12.69
CA LYS A 179 -8.22 -12.39 14.15
C LYS A 179 -7.68 -11.04 14.61
N GLU A 180 -7.02 -10.28 13.71
CA GLU A 180 -6.60 -8.92 14.04
C GLU A 180 -7.83 -8.08 14.35
N LYS A 181 -7.78 -7.46 15.52
CA LYS A 181 -8.88 -6.59 15.96
C LYS A 181 -8.73 -5.21 15.34
N GLN A 182 -9.83 -4.66 14.90
CA GLN A 182 -9.89 -3.25 14.53
C GLN A 182 -9.53 -2.42 15.77
N THR A 183 -8.65 -1.45 15.59
CA THR A 183 -8.23 -0.55 16.68
C THR A 183 -9.14 0.66 16.81
N VAL A 184 -9.72 1.11 15.70
CA VAL A 184 -10.65 2.26 15.66
C VAL A 184 -12.07 1.69 15.57
N VAL A 185 -12.69 1.51 16.72
CA VAL A 185 -14.06 1.01 16.87
C VAL A 185 -14.83 1.89 17.87
N PRO A 186 -16.16 2.00 17.75
CA PRO A 186 -16.96 2.71 18.75
C PRO A 186 -16.71 2.14 20.15
N THR A 187 -16.58 3.02 21.14
CA THR A 187 -16.41 2.63 22.55
C THR A 187 -17.75 2.42 23.27
N LYS A 188 -18.85 2.83 22.62
CA LYS A 188 -20.23 2.74 23.14
C LYS A 188 -21.08 1.83 22.26
N GLU A 189 -21.95 1.04 22.87
CA GLU A 189 -22.94 0.19 22.19
C GLU A 189 -24.35 0.48 22.73
N PRO A 190 -25.32 0.92 21.88
CA PRO A 190 -25.11 1.30 20.49
C PRO A 190 -24.27 2.57 20.36
N PRO A 191 -23.55 2.77 19.21
CA PRO A 191 -22.81 3.99 18.95
C PRO A 191 -23.70 5.24 18.99
N GLU A 192 -23.12 6.39 19.32
CA GLU A 192 -23.82 7.66 19.21
C GLU A 192 -24.06 8.01 17.75
N PRO A 193 -25.26 8.46 17.38
CA PRO A 193 -25.53 8.95 16.03
C PRO A 193 -24.85 10.31 15.81
N VAL A 194 -24.39 10.54 14.58
CA VAL A 194 -23.83 11.83 14.16
C VAL A 194 -24.96 12.68 13.58
N ALA A 195 -25.05 13.94 13.98
CA ALA A 195 -25.97 14.89 13.35
C ALA A 195 -25.42 15.28 11.98
N HIS A 196 -26.19 15.13 10.92
CA HIS A 196 -25.81 15.55 9.57
C HIS A 196 -26.51 16.87 9.19
N GLY A 197 -25.84 17.68 8.36
CA GLY A 197 -26.36 18.97 7.92
C GLY A 197 -26.38 20.03 9.03
N ALA A 198 -25.61 19.84 10.09
CA ALA A 198 -25.51 20.72 11.24
C ALA A 198 -24.09 21.25 11.45
N PRO A 199 -23.93 22.44 11.99
CA PRO A 199 -22.62 22.96 12.34
C PRO A 199 -22.06 22.25 13.59
N HIS A 200 -20.82 21.74 13.49
CA HIS A 200 -20.19 20.98 14.55
C HIS A 200 -19.15 21.77 15.34
N THR A 201 -19.05 21.48 16.63
CA THR A 201 -17.96 21.93 17.52
C THR A 201 -16.99 20.78 17.74
N ILE A 202 -15.68 21.01 17.54
CA ILE A 202 -14.64 20.03 17.81
C ILE A 202 -13.70 20.60 18.87
N GLU A 203 -13.36 19.79 19.88
CA GLU A 203 -12.51 20.23 20.98
C GLU A 203 -11.46 19.17 21.31
N PHE A 204 -10.19 19.54 21.27
CA PHE A 204 -9.06 18.74 21.73
C PHE A 204 -8.77 19.10 23.18
N LYS A 205 -8.69 18.12 24.06
CA LYS A 205 -8.38 18.30 25.50
C LYS A 205 -7.18 17.46 25.87
N ASN A 206 -6.05 18.13 26.13
CA ASN A 206 -4.76 17.54 26.53
C ASN A 206 -4.33 16.38 25.61
N VAL A 207 -4.54 16.55 24.30
CA VAL A 207 -4.30 15.50 23.32
C VAL A 207 -2.82 15.32 23.04
N SER A 208 -2.32 14.10 23.29
CA SER A 208 -0.98 13.67 22.89
C SER A 208 -1.07 12.42 22.02
N PHE A 209 -0.17 12.30 21.05
CA PHE A 209 -0.18 11.17 20.12
C PHE A 209 1.20 10.75 19.66
N ALA A 210 1.45 9.43 19.69
CA ALA A 210 2.56 8.74 19.06
C ALA A 210 2.03 7.69 18.07
N TYR A 211 2.66 7.56 16.92
CA TYR A 211 2.26 6.52 15.94
C TYR A 211 2.53 5.12 16.48
N PRO A 212 1.70 4.12 16.15
CA PRO A 212 1.89 2.74 16.56
C PRO A 212 3.31 2.24 16.26
N GLY A 213 3.94 1.58 17.25
CA GLY A 213 5.31 1.08 17.13
C GLY A 213 6.41 2.13 17.35
N THR A 214 6.08 3.36 17.74
CA THR A 214 7.04 4.40 18.11
C THR A 214 6.73 4.95 19.50
N GLU A 215 7.79 5.34 20.25
CA GLU A 215 7.64 6.02 21.55
C GLU A 215 7.67 7.55 21.41
N ARG A 216 7.93 8.05 20.21
CA ARG A 216 8.07 9.48 19.96
C ARG A 216 6.70 10.13 19.78
N TYR A 217 6.36 11.03 20.70
CA TYR A 217 5.17 11.88 20.56
C TYR A 217 5.35 12.87 19.40
N VAL A 218 4.38 12.83 18.46
CA VAL A 218 4.27 13.75 17.32
C VAL A 218 3.35 14.92 17.67
N ILE A 219 2.32 14.69 18.49
CA ILE A 219 1.43 15.69 19.08
C ILE A 219 1.59 15.61 20.58
N LYS A 220 1.67 16.77 21.26
CA LYS A 220 1.95 16.87 22.68
C LYS A 220 1.02 17.88 23.34
N ASN A 221 0.19 17.40 24.25
CA ASN A 221 -0.68 18.19 25.11
C ASN A 221 -1.45 19.32 24.38
N VAL A 222 -2.00 18.99 23.20
CA VAL A 222 -2.73 19.97 22.38
C VAL A 222 -4.10 20.21 23.01
N ASN A 223 -4.39 21.49 23.25
CA ASN A 223 -5.69 22.01 23.62
C ASN A 223 -6.15 22.98 22.52
N LEU A 224 -7.26 22.66 21.85
CA LEU A 224 -7.71 23.42 20.67
C LEU A 224 -9.20 23.26 20.51
N LYS A 225 -9.91 24.33 20.10
CA LYS A 225 -11.34 24.31 19.87
C LYS A 225 -11.66 24.94 18.52
N PHE A 226 -12.40 24.20 17.68
CA PHE A 226 -12.98 24.68 16.45
C PHE A 226 -14.47 24.96 16.68
N ARG A 227 -14.91 26.17 16.34
CA ARG A 227 -16.31 26.58 16.50
C ARG A 227 -17.09 26.30 15.22
N PRO A 228 -18.41 26.12 15.30
CA PRO A 228 -19.27 25.97 14.14
C PRO A 228 -19.10 27.11 13.14
N GLY A 229 -18.92 26.77 11.86
CA GLY A 229 -18.75 27.76 10.78
C GLY A 229 -17.41 28.54 10.79
N GLU A 230 -16.48 28.18 11.68
CA GLU A 230 -15.16 28.81 11.77
C GLU A 230 -14.24 28.36 10.64
N THR A 231 -13.50 29.29 10.05
CA THR A 231 -12.42 28.98 9.12
C THR A 231 -11.09 29.04 9.85
N VAL A 232 -10.45 27.90 10.01
CA VAL A 232 -9.21 27.75 10.74
C VAL A 232 -8.07 27.39 9.79
N VAL A 233 -6.93 28.06 9.95
CA VAL A 233 -5.69 27.73 9.20
C VAL A 233 -4.64 27.19 10.16
N LEU A 234 -4.15 25.98 9.88
CA LEU A 234 -3.05 25.37 10.59
C LEU A 234 -1.73 25.75 9.92
N VAL A 235 -0.87 26.46 10.66
CA VAL A 235 0.42 26.96 10.21
C VAL A 235 1.56 26.28 10.99
N GLY A 236 2.70 26.10 10.36
CA GLY A 236 3.90 25.54 11.00
C GLY A 236 4.86 24.92 9.99
N LEU A 237 6.09 24.71 10.40
CA LEU A 237 7.11 24.06 9.57
C LEU A 237 6.76 22.60 9.23
N ASN A 238 7.49 22.03 8.26
CA ASN A 238 7.37 20.62 7.93
C ASN A 238 7.70 19.76 9.17
N GLY A 239 6.86 18.74 9.43
CA GLY A 239 7.00 17.91 10.62
C GLY A 239 6.47 18.51 11.93
N ALA A 240 5.81 19.69 11.90
CA ALA A 240 5.21 20.30 13.09
C ALA A 240 4.00 19.51 13.65
N GLY A 241 3.43 18.56 12.89
CA GLY A 241 2.29 17.74 13.32
C GLY A 241 0.95 18.08 12.65
N LYS A 242 0.90 19.01 11.69
CA LYS A 242 -0.33 19.47 11.03
C LYS A 242 -1.19 18.33 10.45
N THR A 243 -0.61 17.51 9.57
CA THR A 243 -1.31 16.35 8.97
C THR A 243 -1.67 15.30 10.03
N THR A 244 -0.86 15.14 11.09
CA THR A 244 -1.18 14.24 12.22
C THR A 244 -2.39 14.75 12.98
N LEU A 245 -2.51 16.06 13.20
CA LEU A 245 -3.68 16.66 13.84
C LEU A 245 -4.96 16.40 13.04
N ILE A 246 -4.89 16.51 11.69
CA ILE A 246 -6.01 16.16 10.80
C ILE A 246 -6.37 14.68 10.93
N LYS A 247 -5.39 13.79 10.94
CA LYS A 247 -5.64 12.34 11.08
C LYS A 247 -6.31 11.98 12.41
N LEU A 248 -6.00 12.71 13.48
CA LEU A 248 -6.66 12.56 14.77
C LEU A 248 -8.08 13.16 14.75
N LEU A 249 -8.25 14.33 14.14
CA LEU A 249 -9.53 14.99 13.98
C LEU A 249 -10.53 14.12 13.20
N THR A 250 -10.07 13.46 12.15
CA THR A 250 -10.89 12.55 11.33
C THR A 250 -10.94 11.13 11.90
N ARG A 251 -10.40 10.92 13.10
CA ARG A 251 -10.35 9.61 13.75
C ARG A 251 -9.79 8.48 12.87
N LEU A 252 -8.78 8.77 12.03
CA LEU A 252 -7.95 7.73 11.39
C LEU A 252 -7.02 7.06 12.42
N TYR A 253 -6.79 7.74 13.53
CA TYR A 253 -6.11 7.24 14.73
C TYR A 253 -6.83 7.79 15.97
N ASP A 254 -6.88 7.00 17.03
CA ASP A 254 -7.27 7.48 18.36
C ASP A 254 -6.08 8.12 19.06
N PRO A 255 -6.25 9.17 19.89
CA PRO A 255 -5.16 9.79 20.65
C PRO A 255 -4.55 8.81 21.65
N THR A 256 -3.23 8.94 21.90
CA THR A 256 -2.54 8.16 22.95
C THR A 256 -2.96 8.62 24.33
N GLU A 257 -3.09 9.94 24.50
CA GLU A 257 -3.53 10.57 25.75
C GLU A 257 -4.50 11.71 25.42
N GLY A 258 -5.38 12.04 26.39
CA GLY A 258 -6.38 13.08 26.22
C GLY A 258 -7.62 12.60 25.47
N VAL A 259 -8.45 13.54 25.06
CA VAL A 259 -9.73 13.26 24.41
C VAL A 259 -10.03 14.31 23.34
N ILE A 260 -10.66 13.86 22.24
CA ILE A 260 -11.22 14.73 21.21
C ILE A 260 -12.73 14.64 21.31
N LEU A 261 -13.38 15.77 21.45
CA LEU A 261 -14.83 15.86 21.57
C LEU A 261 -15.42 16.39 20.26
N LEU A 262 -16.49 15.76 19.79
CA LEU A 262 -17.39 16.25 18.76
C LEU A 262 -18.72 16.59 19.45
N ASP A 263 -19.14 17.85 19.38
CA ASP A 263 -20.37 18.35 20.02
C ASP A 263 -20.48 18.01 21.51
N GLY A 264 -19.32 18.02 22.20
CA GLY A 264 -19.22 17.77 23.62
C GLY A 264 -19.13 16.29 24.04
N LYS A 265 -19.25 15.36 23.11
CA LYS A 265 -19.10 13.91 23.34
C LYS A 265 -17.77 13.41 22.77
N ASP A 266 -17.21 12.36 23.38
CA ASP A 266 -15.96 11.76 22.88
C ASP A 266 -16.17 11.21 21.45
N ILE A 267 -15.28 11.60 20.53
CA ILE A 267 -15.34 11.17 19.13
C ILE A 267 -15.30 9.62 18.99
N ARG A 268 -14.78 8.92 20.00
CA ARG A 268 -14.72 7.46 20.05
C ARG A 268 -16.08 6.79 20.32
N GLU A 269 -17.09 7.54 20.78
CA GLU A 269 -18.43 7.01 21.04
C GLU A 269 -19.29 6.92 19.78
N TYR A 270 -18.93 7.64 18.71
CA TYR A 270 -19.68 7.68 17.47
C TYR A 270 -19.41 6.47 16.56
N ASP A 271 -20.40 6.14 15.72
CA ASP A 271 -20.17 5.22 14.60
C ASP A 271 -19.12 5.79 13.65
N THR A 272 -18.15 4.97 13.27
CA THR A 272 -16.99 5.42 12.47
C THR A 272 -17.40 5.79 11.04
N HIS A 273 -18.37 5.07 10.47
CA HIS A 273 -18.83 5.31 9.10
C HIS A 273 -19.66 6.60 9.04
N GLU A 274 -20.58 6.80 9.99
CA GLU A 274 -21.35 8.05 10.09
C GLU A 274 -20.43 9.24 10.37
N LEU A 275 -19.43 9.06 11.24
CA LEU A 275 -18.43 10.09 11.51
C LEU A 275 -17.66 10.50 10.25
N TYR A 276 -17.26 9.55 9.41
CA TYR A 276 -16.55 9.89 8.16
C TYR A 276 -17.46 10.64 7.18
N ASN A 277 -18.77 10.48 7.26
CA ASN A 277 -19.71 11.14 6.36
C ASN A 277 -19.83 12.65 6.58
N ILE A 278 -19.50 13.16 7.77
CA ILE A 278 -19.50 14.63 8.00
C ILE A 278 -18.26 15.33 7.46
N PHE A 279 -17.19 14.59 7.07
CA PHE A 279 -15.94 15.17 6.57
C PHE A 279 -15.85 15.15 5.04
N GLY A 280 -15.62 16.30 4.43
CA GLY A 280 -15.09 16.44 3.08
C GLY A 280 -13.60 16.73 3.16
N ILE A 281 -12.76 15.77 2.77
CA ILE A 281 -11.32 15.87 2.97
C ILE A 281 -10.54 15.76 1.68
N ILE A 282 -9.53 16.62 1.52
CA ILE A 282 -8.48 16.50 0.51
C ILE A 282 -7.16 16.33 1.24
N PHE A 283 -6.55 15.16 1.11
CA PHE A 283 -5.22 14.89 1.63
C PHE A 283 -4.14 15.38 0.65
N GLN A 284 -2.97 15.70 1.16
CA GLN A 284 -1.80 16.07 0.37
C GLN A 284 -1.40 14.98 -0.63
N ASP A 285 -1.51 13.71 -0.21
CA ASP A 285 -1.24 12.49 -0.97
C ASP A 285 -2.52 11.81 -1.46
N PHE A 286 -3.40 12.56 -2.12
CA PHE A 286 -4.69 12.08 -2.60
C PHE A 286 -4.57 10.87 -3.55
N GLY A 287 -5.54 9.94 -3.45
CA GLY A 287 -5.60 8.73 -4.27
C GLY A 287 -5.89 9.02 -5.75
N LYS A 288 -5.12 8.37 -6.64
CA LYS A 288 -5.33 8.34 -8.08
C LYS A 288 -5.89 6.98 -8.43
N TYR A 289 -7.08 6.93 -8.99
CA TYR A 289 -7.77 5.66 -9.28
C TYR A 289 -7.89 5.44 -10.79
N ALA A 290 -7.55 4.23 -11.24
CA ALA A 290 -7.59 3.82 -12.64
C ALA A 290 -9.01 3.41 -13.05
N VAL A 291 -9.94 4.37 -12.99
CA VAL A 291 -11.34 4.25 -13.38
C VAL A 291 -11.73 5.48 -14.22
N SER A 292 -12.99 5.60 -14.65
CA SER A 292 -13.43 6.78 -15.39
C SER A 292 -13.37 8.08 -14.55
N VAL A 293 -13.43 9.23 -15.21
CA VAL A 293 -13.48 10.53 -14.52
C VAL A 293 -14.72 10.62 -13.64
N SER A 294 -15.89 10.21 -14.14
CA SER A 294 -17.15 10.24 -13.40
C SER A 294 -17.09 9.38 -12.13
N GLU A 295 -16.54 8.17 -12.21
CA GLU A 295 -16.35 7.29 -11.06
C GLU A 295 -15.37 7.89 -10.04
N ASN A 296 -14.27 8.50 -10.52
CA ASN A 296 -13.32 9.18 -9.64
C ASN A 296 -13.98 10.27 -8.79
N ILE A 297 -14.91 11.03 -9.37
CA ILE A 297 -15.65 12.08 -8.65
C ILE A 297 -16.69 11.45 -7.72
N SER A 298 -17.46 10.46 -8.21
CA SER A 298 -18.52 9.82 -7.43
C SER A 298 -18.01 9.06 -6.21
N PHE A 299 -16.74 8.65 -6.16
CA PHE A 299 -16.09 8.10 -4.96
C PHE A 299 -16.09 9.05 -3.75
N GLY A 300 -16.44 10.30 -3.94
CA GLY A 300 -16.71 11.22 -2.83
C GLY A 300 -17.90 10.78 -1.95
N ASN A 301 -18.90 10.10 -2.54
CA ASN A 301 -20.04 9.54 -1.84
C ASN A 301 -20.48 8.23 -2.50
N ILE A 302 -20.04 7.10 -1.96
CA ILE A 302 -20.33 5.76 -2.48
C ILE A 302 -21.65 5.17 -1.97
N ASP A 303 -22.28 5.82 -0.98
CA ASP A 303 -23.51 5.34 -0.36
C ASP A 303 -24.74 5.73 -1.18
N ALA A 304 -24.60 6.69 -2.10
CA ALA A 304 -25.65 7.14 -3.01
C ALA A 304 -25.37 6.74 -4.45
N GLU A 305 -26.43 6.55 -5.23
CA GLU A 305 -26.31 6.37 -6.68
C GLU A 305 -25.62 7.60 -7.32
N PRO A 306 -24.69 7.39 -8.27
CA PRO A 306 -23.99 8.49 -8.93
C PRO A 306 -24.96 9.43 -9.66
N ASP A 307 -24.96 10.71 -9.29
CA ASP A 307 -25.74 11.77 -9.94
C ASP A 307 -24.88 12.52 -10.97
N PRO A 308 -25.14 12.35 -12.29
CA PRO A 308 -24.38 13.02 -13.33
C PRO A 308 -24.43 14.55 -13.29
N ALA A 309 -25.53 15.15 -12.81
CA ALA A 309 -25.67 16.60 -12.69
C ALA A 309 -24.75 17.13 -11.60
N ARG A 310 -24.74 16.45 -10.46
CA ARG A 310 -23.90 16.77 -9.32
C ARG A 310 -22.41 16.51 -9.61
N ILE A 311 -22.07 15.44 -10.33
CA ILE A 311 -20.69 15.17 -10.78
C ILE A 311 -20.17 16.35 -11.62
N ARG A 312 -20.97 16.83 -12.59
CA ARG A 312 -20.59 17.97 -13.42
C ARG A 312 -20.48 19.26 -12.63
N GLU A 313 -21.36 19.48 -11.67
CA GLU A 313 -21.32 20.66 -10.81
C GLU A 313 -20.06 20.65 -9.94
N SER A 314 -19.72 19.52 -9.32
CA SER A 314 -18.48 19.36 -8.53
C SER A 314 -17.23 19.59 -9.39
N ALA A 315 -17.25 19.11 -10.65
CA ALA A 315 -16.17 19.34 -11.59
C ALA A 315 -16.04 20.84 -11.98
N ARG A 316 -17.15 21.57 -12.15
CA ARG A 316 -17.11 23.01 -12.40
C ARG A 316 -16.54 23.77 -11.20
N GLN A 317 -17.02 23.44 -10.01
CA GLN A 317 -16.57 24.04 -8.77
C GLN A 317 -15.08 23.85 -8.52
N SER A 318 -14.51 22.70 -8.91
CA SER A 318 -13.07 22.43 -8.82
C SER A 318 -12.25 22.93 -10.01
N SER A 319 -12.87 23.66 -10.96
CA SER A 319 -12.26 24.07 -12.23
C SER A 319 -11.70 22.89 -13.04
N ALA A 320 -12.35 21.71 -12.93
CA ALA A 320 -11.98 20.50 -13.66
C ALA A 320 -12.79 20.32 -14.95
N ASP A 321 -14.01 20.86 -15.04
CA ASP A 321 -14.97 20.62 -16.15
C ASP A 321 -14.38 20.97 -17.54
N GLU A 322 -13.59 22.05 -17.61
CA GLU A 322 -13.01 22.51 -18.88
C GLU A 322 -12.08 21.45 -19.50
N TYR A 323 -11.12 20.96 -18.73
CA TYR A 323 -10.20 19.94 -19.26
C TYR A 323 -10.88 18.58 -19.42
N ILE A 324 -11.87 18.23 -18.58
CA ILE A 324 -12.60 16.97 -18.68
C ILE A 324 -13.34 16.90 -20.01
N ARG A 325 -14.02 17.98 -20.43
CA ARG A 325 -14.72 18.05 -21.72
C ARG A 325 -13.78 17.98 -22.92
N ALA A 326 -12.52 18.30 -22.75
CA ALA A 326 -11.52 18.16 -23.80
C ALA A 326 -10.97 16.71 -23.92
N LEU A 327 -11.34 15.81 -23.00
CA LEU A 327 -10.95 14.40 -23.06
C LEU A 327 -11.74 13.63 -24.11
N PRO A 328 -11.21 12.53 -24.69
CA PRO A 328 -11.83 11.80 -25.80
C PRO A 328 -13.24 11.26 -25.54
N ARG A 329 -13.58 10.93 -24.30
CA ARG A 329 -14.89 10.41 -23.89
C ARG A 329 -15.53 11.25 -22.77
N ASP A 330 -15.11 12.54 -22.65
CA ASP A 330 -15.63 13.43 -21.63
C ASP A 330 -15.49 12.79 -20.22
N TYR A 331 -16.56 12.75 -19.43
CA TYR A 331 -16.59 12.16 -18.08
C TYR A 331 -16.43 10.63 -18.06
N ASP A 332 -16.67 9.95 -19.18
CA ASP A 332 -16.51 8.48 -19.30
C ASP A 332 -15.08 8.08 -19.74
N THR A 333 -14.17 9.04 -19.82
CA THR A 333 -12.77 8.76 -20.17
C THR A 333 -12.09 7.94 -19.07
N PRO A 334 -11.53 6.76 -19.38
CA PRO A 334 -10.75 5.98 -18.42
C PRO A 334 -9.42 6.67 -18.13
N LEU A 335 -9.08 6.73 -16.87
CA LEU A 335 -7.83 7.35 -16.41
C LEU A 335 -6.76 6.28 -16.14
N MET A 336 -5.51 6.66 -16.34
CA MET A 336 -4.32 5.81 -16.19
C MET A 336 -4.32 4.64 -17.21
N ARG A 337 -3.11 4.14 -17.54
CA ARG A 337 -2.93 3.01 -18.47
C ARG A 337 -2.65 1.70 -17.73
N ILE A 338 -3.41 1.44 -16.67
CA ILE A 338 -3.23 0.22 -15.87
C ILE A 338 -4.07 -0.91 -16.47
N PHE A 339 -5.30 -0.64 -16.81
CA PHE A 339 -6.25 -1.63 -17.36
C PHE A 339 -6.53 -1.39 -18.86
N GLU A 340 -6.71 -0.12 -19.25
CA GLU A 340 -7.04 0.29 -20.59
C GLU A 340 -5.82 0.90 -21.30
N GLN A 341 -5.51 0.45 -22.53
CA GLN A 341 -4.37 0.96 -23.29
C GLN A 341 -4.55 2.43 -23.71
N ASP A 342 -5.80 2.85 -23.93
CA ASP A 342 -6.22 4.20 -24.27
C ASP A 342 -6.49 5.08 -23.04
N GLY A 343 -6.24 4.58 -21.83
CA GLY A 343 -6.36 5.35 -20.59
C GLY A 343 -5.51 6.63 -20.62
N ILE A 344 -6.08 7.73 -20.12
CA ILE A 344 -5.43 9.04 -20.14
C ILE A 344 -4.67 9.29 -18.83
N GLU A 345 -3.43 9.75 -18.97
CA GLU A 345 -2.63 10.23 -17.82
C GLU A 345 -2.86 11.72 -17.62
N LEU A 346 -3.42 12.08 -16.48
CA LEU A 346 -3.61 13.48 -16.09
C LEU A 346 -2.33 14.09 -15.53
N SER A 347 -2.15 15.40 -15.70
CA SER A 347 -1.09 16.15 -15.02
C SER A 347 -1.35 16.23 -13.51
N GLY A 348 -0.31 16.56 -12.71
CA GLY A 348 -0.45 16.72 -11.26
C GLY A 348 -1.56 17.70 -10.86
N GLY A 349 -1.64 18.84 -11.53
CA GLY A 349 -2.69 19.84 -11.30
C GLY A 349 -4.08 19.36 -11.69
N GLN A 350 -4.23 18.61 -12.80
CA GLN A 350 -5.51 18.02 -13.19
C GLN A 350 -5.98 16.97 -12.18
N TRP A 351 -5.08 16.10 -11.71
CA TRP A 351 -5.38 15.14 -10.64
C TRP A 351 -5.81 15.84 -9.34
N GLN A 352 -5.17 16.97 -9.01
CA GLN A 352 -5.52 17.76 -7.84
C GLN A 352 -6.92 18.36 -7.96
N LYS A 353 -7.27 18.96 -9.11
CA LYS A 353 -8.63 19.46 -9.39
C LYS A 353 -9.68 18.34 -9.31
N LEU A 354 -9.34 17.13 -9.76
CA LEU A 354 -10.21 15.97 -9.65
C LEU A 354 -10.41 15.52 -8.20
N ALA A 355 -9.35 15.54 -7.38
CA ALA A 355 -9.44 15.26 -5.94
C ALA A 355 -10.30 16.30 -5.19
N ILE A 356 -10.22 17.57 -5.61
CA ILE A 356 -11.07 18.64 -5.10
C ILE A 356 -12.53 18.39 -5.49
N ALA A 357 -12.81 18.00 -6.76
CA ALA A 357 -14.16 17.65 -7.21
C ALA A 357 -14.77 16.51 -6.38
N ARG A 358 -13.96 15.50 -6.03
CA ARG A 358 -14.36 14.39 -5.16
C ARG A 358 -14.82 14.88 -3.77
N ALA A 359 -14.07 15.81 -3.15
CA ALA A 359 -14.44 16.38 -1.87
C ALA A 359 -15.71 17.25 -1.95
N PHE A 360 -15.94 17.94 -3.07
CA PHE A 360 -17.15 18.75 -3.29
C PHE A 360 -18.37 17.89 -3.61
N TYR A 361 -18.17 16.75 -4.26
CA TYR A 361 -19.25 15.78 -4.50
C TYR A 361 -19.81 15.22 -3.19
N ARG A 362 -19.01 15.20 -2.11
CA ARG A 362 -19.47 14.81 -0.78
C ARG A 362 -20.22 15.95 -0.09
N GLU A 363 -21.43 15.68 0.38
CA GLU A 363 -22.18 16.60 1.24
C GLU A 363 -21.64 16.54 2.67
N SER A 364 -20.60 17.32 2.92
CA SER A 364 -19.92 17.32 4.21
C SER A 364 -20.27 18.56 5.03
N ASP A 365 -20.28 18.41 6.36
CA ASP A 365 -20.50 19.50 7.32
C ASP A 365 -19.18 20.20 7.67
N ILE A 366 -18.07 19.47 7.59
CA ILE A 366 -16.73 19.95 7.87
C ILE A 366 -15.85 19.73 6.65
N LEU A 367 -15.19 20.78 6.17
CA LEU A 367 -14.27 20.72 5.04
C LEU A 367 -12.82 20.78 5.54
N ILE A 368 -12.01 19.81 5.16
CA ILE A 368 -10.59 19.73 5.53
C ILE A 368 -9.72 19.69 4.28
N LEU A 369 -8.78 20.63 4.19
CA LEU A 369 -7.95 20.84 3.02
C LEU A 369 -6.48 20.82 3.43
N ASP A 370 -5.80 19.69 3.17
CA ASP A 370 -4.38 19.52 3.47
C ASP A 370 -3.54 19.84 2.22
N GLU A 371 -3.01 21.05 2.14
CA GLU A 371 -2.23 21.59 1.02
C GLU A 371 -2.90 21.46 -0.36
N PRO A 372 -4.15 21.94 -0.50
CA PRO A 372 -4.99 21.64 -1.67
C PRO A 372 -4.49 22.26 -2.97
N THR A 373 -3.48 23.14 -2.94
CA THR A 373 -3.01 23.91 -4.11
C THR A 373 -1.53 23.71 -4.42
N ALA A 374 -0.87 22.70 -3.82
CA ALA A 374 0.58 22.49 -3.94
C ALA A 374 1.09 22.30 -5.39
N SER A 375 0.26 21.77 -6.29
CA SER A 375 0.60 21.49 -7.70
C SER A 375 -0.08 22.44 -8.70
N LEU A 376 -0.71 23.51 -8.23
CA LEU A 376 -1.46 24.45 -9.06
C LEU A 376 -0.64 25.72 -9.36
N ASP A 377 -0.90 26.30 -10.52
CA ASP A 377 -0.42 27.63 -10.85
C ASP A 377 -1.18 28.71 -10.05
N PRO A 378 -0.62 29.93 -9.91
CA PRO A 378 -1.22 30.98 -9.09
C PRO A 378 -2.64 31.41 -9.50
N MET A 379 -2.97 31.32 -10.80
CA MET A 379 -4.31 31.68 -11.28
C MET A 379 -5.33 30.61 -10.90
N ALA A 380 -5.01 29.35 -11.16
CA ALA A 380 -5.84 28.22 -10.78
C ALA A 380 -6.00 28.12 -9.24
N GLU A 381 -4.96 28.46 -8.49
CA GLU A 381 -5.03 28.56 -7.03
C GLU A 381 -6.04 29.62 -6.58
N GLN A 382 -6.00 30.82 -7.16
CA GLN A 382 -6.92 31.92 -6.83
C GLN A 382 -8.38 31.54 -7.12
N ASP A 383 -8.63 30.90 -8.27
CA ASP A 383 -9.98 30.42 -8.65
C ASP A 383 -10.52 29.38 -7.67
N ILE A 384 -9.66 28.49 -7.23
CA ILE A 384 -10.04 27.47 -6.25
C ILE A 384 -10.28 28.08 -4.88
N PHE A 385 -9.47 29.05 -4.42
CA PHE A 385 -9.74 29.76 -3.18
C PHE A 385 -11.04 30.56 -3.23
N ASN A 386 -11.33 31.23 -4.35
CA ASN A 386 -12.63 31.93 -4.54
C ASN A 386 -13.81 30.95 -4.50
N THR A 387 -13.61 29.73 -4.96
CA THR A 387 -14.65 28.68 -4.89
C THR A 387 -14.79 28.13 -3.48
N PHE A 388 -13.68 27.91 -2.77
CA PHE A 388 -13.73 27.53 -1.36
C PHE A 388 -14.44 28.57 -0.52
N ASP A 389 -14.23 29.87 -0.78
CA ASP A 389 -14.94 30.94 -0.07
C ASP A 389 -16.45 30.86 -0.20
N ARG A 390 -16.95 30.40 -1.37
CA ARG A 390 -18.39 30.17 -1.57
C ARG A 390 -18.90 28.90 -0.92
N LEU A 391 -18.10 27.84 -0.93
CA LEU A 391 -18.50 26.52 -0.42
C LEU A 391 -18.38 26.38 1.10
N ARG A 392 -17.59 27.25 1.74
CA ARG A 392 -17.44 27.26 3.20
C ARG A 392 -18.61 27.98 3.92
N GLU A 393 -19.49 28.67 3.20
CA GLU A 393 -20.63 29.35 3.83
C GLU A 393 -21.44 28.38 4.68
N GLY A 394 -21.46 28.62 6.00
CA GLY A 394 -22.14 27.78 6.99
C GLY A 394 -21.40 26.50 7.40
N LYS A 395 -20.21 26.19 6.81
CA LYS A 395 -19.43 25.00 7.15
C LYS A 395 -18.18 25.33 7.96
N THR A 396 -17.82 24.46 8.88
CA THR A 396 -16.51 24.53 9.55
C THR A 396 -15.43 24.12 8.56
N THR A 397 -14.41 24.97 8.34
CA THR A 397 -13.37 24.72 7.35
C THR A 397 -11.99 24.76 7.99
N ILE A 398 -11.18 23.74 7.73
CA ILE A 398 -9.82 23.61 8.26
C ILE A 398 -8.84 23.51 7.11
N PHE A 399 -7.96 24.50 7.00
CA PHE A 399 -6.91 24.54 6.00
C PHE A 399 -5.55 24.21 6.62
N VAL A 400 -4.78 23.37 5.96
CA VAL A 400 -3.32 23.33 6.14
C VAL A 400 -2.70 24.00 4.94
N SER A 401 -1.97 25.06 5.17
CA SER A 401 -1.30 25.77 4.08
C SER A 401 0.14 26.10 4.45
N HIS A 402 1.02 25.90 3.48
CA HIS A 402 2.37 26.46 3.52
C HIS A 402 2.42 27.89 2.92
N ARG A 403 1.33 28.34 2.26
CA ARG A 403 1.22 29.68 1.70
C ARG A 403 0.40 30.54 2.66
N LEU A 404 1.09 31.50 3.28
CA LEU A 404 0.47 32.32 4.33
C LEU A 404 -0.50 33.38 3.77
N SER A 405 -0.61 33.55 2.44
CA SER A 405 -1.67 34.35 1.81
C SER A 405 -3.07 33.85 2.17
N SER A 406 -3.25 32.53 2.31
CA SER A 406 -4.51 31.94 2.74
C SER A 406 -4.82 32.17 4.23
N ALA A 407 -3.82 32.44 5.06
CA ALA A 407 -4.01 32.71 6.48
C ALA A 407 -4.67 34.09 6.75
N VAL A 408 -4.58 35.02 5.81
CA VAL A 408 -5.16 36.38 5.96
C VAL A 408 -6.69 36.36 5.98
N ILE A 409 -7.31 35.38 5.30
CA ILE A 409 -8.77 35.24 5.21
C ILE A 409 -9.35 34.33 6.30
N ALA A 410 -8.50 33.70 7.12
CA ALA A 410 -8.94 32.84 8.20
C ALA A 410 -9.53 33.63 9.36
N SER A 411 -10.60 33.10 9.96
CA SER A 411 -11.14 33.65 11.22
C SER A 411 -10.24 33.29 12.41
N LYS A 412 -9.43 32.23 12.27
CA LYS A 412 -8.55 31.74 13.31
C LYS A 412 -7.30 31.09 12.68
N ILE A 413 -6.16 31.40 13.22
CA ILE A 413 -4.86 30.80 12.84
C ILE A 413 -4.33 30.04 14.05
N VAL A 414 -3.86 28.82 13.84
CA VAL A 414 -3.26 27.97 14.86
C VAL A 414 -1.84 27.65 14.41
N VAL A 415 -0.85 28.04 15.21
CA VAL A 415 0.58 27.82 14.91
C VAL A 415 1.07 26.60 15.67
N LEU A 416 1.51 25.58 14.93
CA LEU A 416 2.09 24.37 15.48
C LEU A 416 3.62 24.39 15.36
N LYS A 417 4.30 24.00 16.44
CA LYS A 417 5.75 23.82 16.48
C LYS A 417 6.12 22.65 17.39
N GLY A 418 6.83 21.66 16.83
CA GLY A 418 7.30 20.50 17.60
C GLY A 418 6.18 19.63 18.19
N GLY A 419 4.98 19.67 17.63
CA GLY A 419 3.80 18.93 18.10
C GLY A 419 2.92 19.67 19.10
N GLU A 420 3.22 20.93 19.39
CA GLU A 420 2.50 21.76 20.34
C GLU A 420 1.85 22.96 19.63
N VAL A 421 0.73 23.44 20.16
CA VAL A 421 0.13 24.70 19.74
C VAL A 421 0.82 25.82 20.53
N ILE A 422 1.54 26.71 19.82
CA ILE A 422 2.34 27.77 20.45
C ILE A 422 1.69 29.16 20.33
N GLU A 423 0.86 29.38 19.30
CA GLU A 423 0.14 30.63 19.08
C GLU A 423 -1.24 30.33 18.50
N GLU A 424 -2.23 31.09 18.90
CA GLU A 424 -3.60 31.03 18.42
C GLU A 424 -4.21 32.42 18.40
N GLY A 425 -4.82 32.82 17.29
CA GLY A 425 -5.43 34.15 17.14
C GLY A 425 -5.78 34.47 15.69
N ASP A 426 -6.21 35.69 15.42
CA ASP A 426 -6.36 36.18 14.06
C ASP A 426 -5.04 36.71 13.45
N HIS A 427 -5.06 37.03 12.15
CA HIS A 427 -3.88 37.52 11.45
C HIS A 427 -3.28 38.78 12.11
N ARG A 428 -4.12 39.75 12.53
CA ARG A 428 -3.69 41.00 13.12
C ARG A 428 -3.08 40.84 14.50
N GLU A 429 -3.71 39.99 15.33
CA GLU A 429 -3.25 39.65 16.67
C GLU A 429 -1.89 38.98 16.59
N LEU A 430 -1.72 37.94 15.74
CA LEU A 430 -0.47 37.20 15.62
C LEU A 430 0.65 38.02 14.99
N MET A 431 0.34 38.91 14.07
CA MET A 431 1.34 39.87 13.52
C MET A 431 1.82 40.85 14.60
N ALA A 432 0.93 41.32 15.46
CA ALA A 432 1.29 42.24 16.55
C ALA A 432 2.12 41.57 17.65
N LEU A 433 1.97 40.27 17.88
CA LEU A 433 2.78 39.50 18.83
C LEU A 433 4.25 39.35 18.43
N HIS A 434 4.61 39.56 17.17
CA HIS A 434 5.96 39.35 16.63
C HIS A 434 6.54 37.95 16.95
N GLY A 435 5.69 36.94 17.04
CA GLY A 435 6.05 35.57 17.41
C GLY A 435 6.50 34.71 16.23
N GLU A 436 6.20 33.40 16.30
CA GLU A 436 6.56 32.44 15.25
C GLU A 436 5.76 32.67 13.96
N TYR A 437 4.46 33.02 14.09
CA TYR A 437 3.63 33.37 12.95
C TYR A 437 4.21 34.57 12.16
N TYR A 438 4.58 35.64 12.88
CA TYR A 438 5.20 36.82 12.27
C TYR A 438 6.47 36.48 11.51
N LYS A 439 7.34 35.63 12.10
CA LYS A 439 8.58 35.17 11.44
C LYS A 439 8.30 34.40 10.16
N LEU A 440 7.35 33.46 10.22
CA LEU A 440 6.96 32.65 9.06
C LEU A 440 6.37 33.53 7.95
N PHE A 441 5.47 34.45 8.31
CA PHE A 441 4.79 35.35 7.39
C PHE A 441 5.79 36.30 6.70
N THR A 442 6.62 37.01 7.47
CA THR A 442 7.60 37.95 6.94
C THR A 442 8.66 37.27 6.07
N THR A 443 9.13 36.09 6.45
CA THR A 443 10.08 35.33 5.64
C THR A 443 9.49 34.90 4.29
N GLN A 444 8.20 34.57 4.22
CA GLN A 444 7.55 34.30 2.94
C GLN A 444 7.29 35.58 2.13
N ALA A 445 6.85 36.64 2.77
CA ALA A 445 6.59 37.93 2.12
C ALA A 445 7.87 38.53 1.50
N GLN A 446 9.01 38.44 2.20
CA GLN A 446 10.30 38.91 1.68
C GLN A 446 10.70 38.21 0.39
N ARG A 447 10.46 36.90 0.26
CA ARG A 447 10.75 36.17 -1.00
C ARG A 447 9.95 36.70 -2.21
N TYR A 448 8.78 37.26 -1.97
CA TYR A 448 7.96 37.86 -3.04
C TYR A 448 8.43 39.30 -3.36
N ILE A 449 8.89 40.06 -2.37
CA ILE A 449 9.38 41.46 -2.54
C ILE A 449 10.74 41.46 -3.22
N ASP A 450 11.69 40.64 -2.78
CA ASP A 450 13.03 40.54 -3.37
C ASP A 450 13.01 40.13 -4.86
N ASN A 451 11.98 39.36 -5.29
CA ASN A 451 11.79 38.98 -6.69
C ASN A 451 11.17 40.11 -7.55
N THR A 452 10.59 41.15 -6.94
CA THR A 452 9.97 42.29 -7.64
C THR A 452 10.87 43.50 -7.73
N GLU A 453 11.96 43.58 -6.94
CA GLU A 453 12.89 44.69 -6.92
C GLU A 453 14.13 44.52 -7.82
N THR A 454 14.19 43.56 -8.72
CA THR A 454 15.19 43.57 -9.79
C THR A 454 14.66 44.38 -10.97
N PRO A 455 14.98 45.70 -11.10
CA PRO A 455 14.61 46.42 -12.30
C PRO A 455 15.35 45.80 -13.49
N PRO A 456 14.74 45.76 -14.68
CA PRO A 456 15.45 45.34 -15.88
C PRO A 456 16.71 46.22 -16.04
N ALA A 457 17.86 45.55 -16.14
CA ALA A 457 19.13 46.27 -16.38
C ALA A 457 18.97 47.18 -17.59
N PRO A 458 19.38 48.46 -17.51
CA PRO A 458 19.28 49.38 -18.64
C PRO A 458 20.09 48.81 -19.80
N ASP A 459 19.44 48.69 -20.96
CA ASP A 459 20.08 48.36 -22.23
C ASP A 459 21.24 49.30 -22.48
N GLY A 460 22.44 48.78 -22.60
CA GLY A 460 23.56 49.50 -23.18
C GLY A 460 24.86 49.51 -22.41
N GLU A 461 25.51 48.35 -22.24
CA GLU A 461 26.99 48.38 -22.28
C GLU A 461 27.51 46.99 -22.72
N LYS A 462 27.91 46.87 -23.96
CA LYS A 462 28.65 45.73 -24.50
C LYS A 462 30.03 45.67 -23.82
N ARG A 463 30.15 45.00 -22.68
CA ARG A 463 31.43 44.59 -22.13
C ARG A 463 32.01 43.47 -22.97
N ARG A 464 33.00 43.79 -23.80
CA ARG A 464 33.93 42.87 -24.45
C ARG A 464 34.59 42.00 -23.37
N ARG A 465 34.13 40.78 -23.16
CA ARG A 465 34.88 39.75 -22.44
C ARG A 465 35.96 39.22 -23.38
N GLY A 466 37.21 39.64 -23.14
CA GLY A 466 38.39 39.04 -23.73
C GLY A 466 38.49 37.60 -23.35
N ARG A 467 38.49 36.71 -24.33
CA ARG A 467 38.87 35.29 -24.16
C ARG A 467 40.35 35.26 -23.77
N ARG A 468 40.66 34.97 -22.51
CA ARG A 468 41.99 34.45 -22.12
C ARG A 468 42.01 32.96 -22.52
N ARG A 469 42.86 32.64 -23.48
CA ARG A 469 43.31 31.26 -23.73
C ARG A 469 44.08 30.84 -22.49
N LEU A 470 43.70 29.74 -21.87
CA LEU A 470 44.53 29.00 -20.93
C LEU A 470 45.45 28.09 -21.77
N ASP A 471 46.71 28.33 -21.68
CA ASP A 471 47.74 27.47 -22.26
C ASP A 471 47.85 26.18 -21.43
N ALA A 472 48.21 25.09 -22.13
CA ALA A 472 48.12 23.70 -21.70
C ALA A 472 49.30 23.21 -20.80
N ASP A 473 50.00 24.11 -20.09
CA ASP A 473 51.27 23.77 -19.43
C ASP A 473 51.30 23.93 -17.90
N ASP A 474 50.14 23.97 -17.21
CA ASP A 474 50.12 24.06 -15.75
C ASP A 474 49.41 22.85 -15.09
N PHE A 475 49.93 21.64 -15.34
CA PHE A 475 49.67 20.49 -14.47
C PHE A 475 50.99 19.88 -14.01
N PRO A 476 51.33 19.89 -12.72
CA PRO A 476 52.42 19.12 -12.23
C PRO A 476 52.08 17.63 -12.22
N ALA A 477 52.98 16.84 -12.86
CA ALA A 477 53.00 15.41 -12.73
C ALA A 477 53.46 15.01 -11.32
N ASP A 478 53.02 13.82 -10.89
CA ASP A 478 53.51 13.00 -9.77
C ASP A 478 52.96 13.30 -8.36
N ALA A 479 52.10 12.35 -7.94
CA ALA A 479 52.25 11.71 -6.61
C ALA A 479 51.40 10.45 -6.53
N ASP A 480 52.08 9.33 -6.58
CA ASP A 480 51.92 8.03 -5.93
C ASP A 480 50.55 7.58 -5.38
N ALA A 481 50.07 6.49 -5.92
CA ALA A 481 49.11 5.58 -5.28
C ALA A 481 49.82 4.74 -4.22
N PRO A 482 49.18 4.45 -3.07
CA PRO A 482 49.48 3.23 -2.36
C PRO A 482 48.42 2.16 -2.58
N ASP A 483 48.87 0.99 -2.99
CA ASP A 483 48.24 -0.30 -2.84
C ASP A 483 47.69 -0.49 -1.41
N MET A 484 46.44 -0.96 -1.28
CA MET A 484 46.05 -1.87 -0.20
C MET A 484 44.84 -2.72 -0.64
N ILE A 485 45.10 -3.99 -0.83
CA ILE A 485 44.38 -5.25 -0.45
C ILE A 485 42.85 -5.21 -0.44
#